data_eb8d4869125dbf71c2d6bfbe56d8f14c
#
_entry.id   eb8d4869125dbf71c2d6bfbe56d8f14c
#
_cell.length_a   1.000
_cell.length_b   1.000
_cell.length_c   1.000
_cell.angle_alpha   90.00
_cell.angle_beta   90.00
_cell.angle_gamma   90.00
#
_symmetry.space_group_name_H-M   'P 1'
#
loop_
_entity.id
_entity.type
_entity.pdbx_description
1 polymer ?
#
loop_
_entity_poly.entity_id
_entity_poly.type
_entity_poly.pdbx_seq_one_letter_code
_entity_poly.pdbx_strand_id
1 'polypeptide(L)'
;MRHRVSVKKFNRTSAHRKAMLSNMLTSLLKYEKIETTKEKGRAIKQLADKIIYRAKTDNIHNRRIIARYVKDETILRKLFKDIAPSYLDRNGGFVRKILSYKRFGDNADMCVVMLCDSSSTKQN
;
A
#
# COMPACT_ATOMS: atom_id res chain seq x y z
N MET A 1 -23.42 -15.93 -10.84
CA MET A 1 -23.41 -15.15 -9.58
C MET A 1 -22.13 -15.47 -8.82
N ARG A 2 -21.34 -14.47 -8.46
CA ARG A 2 -20.07 -14.67 -7.74
C ARG A 2 -20.22 -14.31 -6.28
N HIS A 3 -20.34 -15.32 -5.43
CA HIS A 3 -20.43 -15.13 -3.99
C HIS A 3 -19.04 -15.08 -3.34
N ARG A 4 -18.84 -14.22 -2.34
CA ARG A 4 -17.63 -14.10 -1.51
C ARG A 4 -16.35 -13.80 -2.30
N VAL A 5 -16.45 -13.16 -3.47
CA VAL A 5 -15.28 -12.77 -4.26
C VAL A 5 -14.84 -11.38 -3.83
N SER A 6 -13.80 -11.33 -3.02
CA SER A 6 -13.23 -10.06 -2.52
C SER A 6 -12.15 -9.49 -3.42
N VAL A 7 -11.63 -10.27 -4.36
CA VAL A 7 -10.48 -9.89 -5.19
C VAL A 7 -10.95 -9.24 -6.48
N LYS A 8 -10.52 -8.02 -6.73
CA LYS A 8 -10.69 -7.33 -8.01
C LYS A 8 -9.61 -7.79 -8.98
N LYS A 9 -10.02 -8.25 -10.16
CA LYS A 9 -9.09 -8.78 -11.16
C LYS A 9 -8.48 -7.72 -12.07
N PHE A 10 -9.10 -6.53 -12.19
CA PHE A 10 -8.64 -5.41 -13.03
C PHE A 10 -8.42 -5.78 -14.50
N ASN A 11 -9.16 -6.78 -15.01
CA ASN A 11 -9.01 -7.30 -16.38
C ASN A 11 -7.57 -7.73 -16.71
N ARG A 12 -6.85 -8.25 -15.73
CA ARG A 12 -5.45 -8.67 -15.87
C ARG A 12 -5.26 -10.12 -15.44
N THR A 13 -4.25 -10.75 -16.02
CA THR A 13 -3.82 -12.08 -15.55
C THR A 13 -3.30 -11.97 -14.11
N SER A 14 -3.25 -13.10 -13.42
CA SER A 14 -2.77 -13.16 -12.03
C SER A 14 -1.35 -12.58 -11.89
N ALA A 15 -0.44 -12.95 -12.80
CA ALA A 15 0.93 -12.46 -12.79
C ALA A 15 1.01 -10.94 -13.02
N HIS A 16 0.26 -10.42 -14.00
CA HIS A 16 0.22 -9.00 -14.31
C HIS A 16 -0.37 -8.18 -13.14
N ARG A 17 -1.43 -8.70 -12.50
CA ARG A 17 -2.06 -8.06 -11.35
C ARG A 17 -1.08 -7.98 -10.15
N LYS A 18 -0.36 -9.06 -9.86
CA LYS A 18 0.66 -9.06 -8.81
C LYS A 18 1.77 -8.06 -9.08
N ALA A 19 2.24 -8.00 -10.32
CA ALA A 19 3.27 -7.04 -10.73
C ALA A 19 2.79 -5.59 -10.58
N MET A 20 1.56 -5.31 -10.99
CA MET A 20 0.95 -3.99 -10.83
C MET A 20 0.90 -3.56 -9.37
N LEU A 21 0.40 -4.41 -8.48
CA LEU A 21 0.30 -4.10 -7.05
C LEU A 21 1.68 -3.97 -6.42
N SER A 22 2.64 -4.79 -6.81
CA SER A 22 4.03 -4.71 -6.34
C SER A 22 4.66 -3.35 -6.73
N ASN A 23 4.48 -2.92 -7.97
CA ASN A 23 4.99 -1.63 -8.44
C ASN A 23 4.32 -0.46 -7.73
N MET A 24 3.01 -0.53 -7.51
CA MET A 24 2.27 0.50 -6.77
C MET A 24 2.73 0.58 -5.32
N LEU A 25 2.95 -0.55 -4.67
CA LEU A 25 3.45 -0.60 -3.30
C LEU A 25 4.84 0.02 -3.19
N THR A 26 5.74 -0.31 -4.11
CA THR A 26 7.09 0.26 -4.15
C THR A 26 7.03 1.78 -4.32
N SER A 27 6.17 2.28 -5.21
CA SER A 27 5.97 3.72 -5.41
C SER A 27 5.39 4.39 -4.17
N LEU A 28 4.42 3.76 -3.52
CA LEU A 28 3.83 4.30 -2.28
C LEU A 28 4.86 4.42 -1.17
N LEU A 29 5.69 3.41 -0.98
CA LEU A 29 6.73 3.43 0.05
C LEU A 29 7.83 4.43 -0.29
N LYS A 30 8.15 4.59 -1.57
CA LYS A 30 9.18 5.52 -2.02
C LYS A 30 8.76 6.99 -1.87
N TYR A 31 7.58 7.33 -2.35
CA TYR A 31 7.08 8.70 -2.39
C TYR A 31 6.12 9.05 -1.25
N GLU A 32 5.70 8.05 -0.48
CA GLU A 32 4.76 8.15 0.65
C GLU A 32 3.36 8.62 0.25
N LYS A 33 3.15 8.96 -1.01
CA LYS A 33 1.89 9.42 -1.57
C LYS A 33 1.83 9.07 -3.06
N ILE A 34 0.74 8.45 -3.48
CA ILE A 34 0.49 8.17 -4.90
C ILE A 34 -0.94 8.53 -5.27
N GLU A 35 -1.15 8.78 -6.55
CA GLU A 35 -2.47 9.03 -7.12
C GLU A 35 -2.83 7.89 -8.07
N THR A 36 -4.03 7.35 -7.95
CA THR A 36 -4.49 6.23 -8.77
C THR A 36 -6.01 6.21 -8.82
N THR A 37 -6.58 5.25 -9.55
CA THR A 37 -8.04 5.07 -9.57
C THR A 37 -8.53 4.54 -8.23
N LYS A 38 -9.79 4.84 -7.91
CA LYS A 38 -10.44 4.45 -6.65
C LYS A 38 -10.28 2.96 -6.33
N GLU A 39 -10.51 2.09 -7.32
CA GLU A 39 -10.47 0.63 -7.11
C GLU A 39 -9.04 0.13 -6.88
N LYS A 40 -8.08 0.62 -7.65
CA LYS A 40 -6.67 0.30 -7.44
C LYS A 40 -6.18 0.83 -6.09
N GLY A 41 -6.62 2.03 -5.72
CA GLY A 41 -6.30 2.62 -4.42
C GLY A 41 -6.79 1.77 -3.25
N ARG A 42 -8.00 1.20 -3.37
CA ARG A 42 -8.53 0.28 -2.35
C ARG A 42 -7.67 -0.97 -2.22
N ALA A 43 -7.29 -1.56 -3.34
CA ALA A 43 -6.46 -2.76 -3.35
C ALA A 43 -5.07 -2.50 -2.76
N ILE A 44 -4.42 -1.41 -3.15
CA ILE A 44 -3.08 -1.09 -2.66
C ILE A 44 -3.10 -0.70 -1.18
N LYS A 45 -4.14 -0.03 -0.70
CA LYS A 45 -4.30 0.28 0.72
C LYS A 45 -4.31 -0.99 1.57
N GLN A 46 -5.08 -1.98 1.18
CA GLN A 46 -5.15 -3.26 1.90
C GLN A 46 -3.81 -3.98 1.92
N LEU A 47 -3.13 -4.02 0.78
CA LEU A 47 -1.81 -4.66 0.68
C LEU A 47 -0.77 -3.90 1.51
N ALA A 48 -0.73 -2.58 1.41
CA ALA A 48 0.24 -1.76 2.13
C ALA A 48 0.06 -1.88 3.64
N ASP A 49 -1.17 -1.88 4.14
CA ASP A 49 -1.44 -2.07 5.58
C ASP A 49 -0.87 -3.41 6.07
N LYS A 50 -1.07 -4.48 5.32
CA LYS A 50 -0.54 -5.80 5.66
C LYS A 50 0.99 -5.82 5.67
N ILE A 51 1.62 -5.21 4.69
CA ILE A 51 3.08 -5.17 4.56
C ILE A 51 3.70 -4.35 5.68
N ILE A 52 3.16 -3.18 5.98
CA ILE A 52 3.66 -2.33 7.07
C ILE A 52 3.49 -3.01 8.42
N TYR A 53 2.34 -3.62 8.67
CA TYR A 53 2.11 -4.37 9.90
C TYR A 53 3.14 -5.49 10.08
N ARG A 54 3.42 -6.25 9.01
CA ARG A 54 4.42 -7.32 9.05
C ARG A 54 5.83 -6.77 9.26
N ALA A 55 6.14 -5.61 8.69
CA ALA A 55 7.46 -4.97 8.81
C ALA A 55 7.75 -4.45 10.22
N LYS A 56 6.73 -4.27 11.06
CA LYS A 56 6.92 -3.86 12.45
C LYS A 56 7.73 -4.88 13.26
N THR A 57 7.66 -6.15 12.88
CA THR A 57 8.49 -7.22 13.45
C THR A 57 9.59 -7.55 12.46
N ASP A 58 10.80 -7.08 12.71
CA ASP A 58 11.94 -7.27 11.83
C ASP A 58 12.62 -8.62 12.11
N ASN A 59 12.28 -9.62 11.32
CA ASN A 59 12.96 -10.92 11.34
C ASN A 59 13.16 -11.42 9.90
N ILE A 60 13.98 -12.47 9.75
CA ILE A 60 14.32 -13.01 8.43
C ILE A 60 13.08 -13.49 7.67
N HIS A 61 12.14 -14.11 8.36
CA HIS A 61 10.91 -14.60 7.76
C HIS A 61 10.07 -13.47 7.17
N ASN A 62 9.86 -12.41 7.94
CA ASN A 62 9.09 -11.24 7.48
C ASN A 62 9.80 -10.50 6.34
N ARG A 63 11.12 -10.39 6.39
CA ARG A 63 11.90 -9.78 5.31
C ARG A 63 11.75 -10.56 4.00
N ARG A 64 11.79 -11.88 4.06
CA ARG A 64 11.59 -12.73 2.88
C ARG A 64 10.20 -12.58 2.27
N ILE A 65 9.17 -12.52 3.10
CA ILE A 65 7.79 -12.34 2.62
C ILE A 65 7.62 -10.97 1.98
N ILE A 66 8.12 -9.92 2.61
CA ILE A 66 8.02 -8.55 2.11
C ILE A 66 8.83 -8.38 0.81
N ALA A 67 9.97 -9.01 0.71
CA ALA A 67 10.82 -8.96 -0.48
C ALA A 67 10.15 -9.53 -1.74
N ARG A 68 9.12 -10.36 -1.58
CA ARG A 68 8.31 -10.83 -2.72
C ARG A 68 7.50 -9.72 -3.37
N TYR A 69 7.17 -8.68 -2.61
CA TYR A 69 6.39 -7.54 -3.07
C TYR A 69 7.26 -6.32 -3.37
N VAL A 70 8.25 -6.05 -2.51
CA VAL A 70 9.16 -4.91 -2.65
C VAL A 70 10.53 -5.45 -3.05
N LYS A 71 10.86 -5.34 -4.34
CA LYS A 71 12.10 -5.89 -4.90
C LYS A 71 13.27 -4.92 -4.86
N ASP A 72 12.99 -3.63 -4.66
CA ASP A 72 14.03 -2.60 -4.56
C ASP A 72 14.60 -2.60 -3.14
N GLU A 73 15.90 -2.91 -3.02
CA GLU A 73 16.58 -2.96 -1.73
C GLU A 73 16.57 -1.62 -0.99
N THR A 74 16.69 -0.51 -1.70
CA THR A 74 16.68 0.82 -1.10
C THR A 74 15.34 1.09 -0.40
N ILE A 75 14.25 0.76 -1.07
CA ILE A 75 12.89 0.93 -0.53
C ILE A 75 12.65 -0.06 0.60
N LEU A 76 13.15 -1.29 0.49
CA LEU A 76 13.06 -2.30 1.53
C LEU A 76 13.76 -1.82 2.82
N ARG A 77 14.94 -1.26 2.70
CA ARG A 77 15.67 -0.65 3.83
C ARG A 77 14.89 0.52 4.44
N LYS A 78 14.34 1.39 3.60
CA LYS A 78 13.50 2.50 4.05
C LYS A 78 12.31 2.00 4.87
N LEU A 79 11.65 0.94 4.41
CA LEU A 79 10.50 0.35 5.10
C LEU A 79 10.87 -0.11 6.51
N PHE A 80 11.95 -0.86 6.67
CA PHE A 80 12.35 -1.40 7.97
C PHE A 80 13.03 -0.37 8.87
N LYS A 81 13.73 0.61 8.31
CA LYS A 81 14.50 1.59 9.07
C LYS A 81 13.68 2.81 9.48
N ASP A 82 12.86 3.33 8.56
CA ASP A 82 12.18 4.62 8.74
C ASP A 82 10.67 4.46 8.91
N ILE A 83 10.00 3.70 8.05
CA ILE A 83 8.53 3.63 8.01
C ILE A 83 7.99 2.78 9.15
N ALA A 84 8.41 1.54 9.26
CA ALA A 84 7.88 0.63 10.27
C ALA A 84 8.12 1.11 11.71
N PRO A 85 9.31 1.62 12.07
CA PRO A 85 9.52 2.15 13.42
C PRO A 85 8.62 3.32 13.80
N SER A 86 8.21 4.14 12.81
CA SER A 86 7.31 5.27 13.07
C SER A 86 5.89 4.84 13.44
N TYR A 87 5.51 3.59 13.15
CA TYR A 87 4.17 3.06 13.39
C TYR A 87 4.12 2.02 14.52
N LEU A 88 5.15 1.88 15.33
CA LEU A 88 5.18 0.87 16.40
C LEU A 88 4.00 0.97 17.36
N ASP A 89 3.50 2.18 17.61
CA ASP A 89 2.37 2.42 18.50
C ASP A 89 1.01 2.21 17.85
N ARG A 90 0.98 1.97 16.53
CA ARG A 90 -0.25 1.75 15.77
C ARG A 90 -0.48 0.27 15.52
N ASN A 91 -1.72 -0.17 15.72
CA ASN A 91 -2.11 -1.56 15.45
C ASN A 91 -2.60 -1.80 14.02
N GLY A 92 -2.97 -0.74 13.30
CA GLY A 92 -3.45 -0.82 11.93
C GLY A 92 -3.76 0.55 11.35
N GLY A 93 -4.30 0.59 10.13
CA GLY A 93 -4.66 1.84 9.49
C GLY A 93 -3.47 2.75 9.18
N PHE A 94 -2.40 2.17 8.66
CA PHE A 94 -1.16 2.91 8.35
C PHE A 94 -1.28 3.75 7.08
N VAL A 95 -2.24 3.42 6.22
CA VAL A 95 -2.41 4.03 4.90
C VAL A 95 -3.82 4.60 4.81
N ARG A 96 -3.91 5.81 4.27
CA ARG A 96 -5.18 6.51 4.05
C ARG A 96 -5.46 6.65 2.56
N LYS A 97 -6.69 6.41 2.17
CA LYS A 97 -7.19 6.65 0.82
C LYS A 97 -8.19 7.81 0.87
N ILE A 98 -7.94 8.85 0.08
CA ILE A 98 -8.80 10.02 -0.01
C ILE A 98 -9.30 10.14 -1.44
N LEU A 99 -10.62 10.22 -1.62
CA LEU A 99 -11.21 10.47 -2.94
C LEU A 99 -10.78 11.85 -3.44
N SER A 100 -10.43 11.92 -4.72
CA SER A 100 -9.96 13.14 -5.35
C SER A 100 -10.97 13.59 -6.42
N TYR A 101 -10.57 13.67 -7.67
CA TYR A 101 -11.38 14.17 -8.76
C TYR A 101 -11.75 13.06 -9.74
N LYS A 102 -12.62 13.38 -10.69
CA LYS A 102 -12.88 12.50 -11.83
C LYS A 102 -11.93 12.83 -12.97
N ARG A 103 -11.25 11.81 -13.47
CA ARG A 103 -10.23 12.00 -14.49
C ARG A 103 -10.84 12.49 -15.80
N PHE A 104 -10.23 13.51 -16.40
CA PHE A 104 -10.62 13.99 -17.71
C PHE A 104 -10.37 12.90 -18.77
N GLY A 105 -11.34 12.69 -19.63
CA GLY A 105 -11.29 11.70 -20.70
C GLY A 105 -12.19 10.50 -20.49
N ASP A 106 -12.02 9.75 -19.40
CA ASP A 106 -12.80 8.55 -19.10
C ASP A 106 -13.70 8.68 -17.87
N ASN A 107 -13.68 9.84 -17.20
CA ASN A 107 -14.47 10.12 -15.99
C ASN A 107 -14.25 9.10 -14.86
N ALA A 108 -13.07 8.47 -14.81
CA ALA A 108 -12.72 7.53 -13.74
C ALA A 108 -12.56 8.26 -12.40
N ASP A 109 -13.09 7.66 -11.32
CA ASP A 109 -12.90 8.18 -9.98
C ASP A 109 -11.43 8.00 -9.56
N MET A 110 -10.76 9.11 -9.25
CA MET A 110 -9.38 9.11 -8.80
C MET A 110 -9.31 9.24 -7.28
N CYS A 111 -8.26 8.70 -6.70
CA CYS A 111 -7.98 8.85 -5.28
C CYS A 111 -6.48 9.06 -5.04
N VAL A 112 -6.18 9.63 -3.87
CA VAL A 112 -4.82 9.73 -3.36
C VAL A 112 -4.66 8.73 -2.24
N VAL A 113 -3.63 7.91 -2.33
CA VAL A 113 -3.26 6.95 -1.29
C VAL A 113 -1.97 7.44 -0.67
N MET A 114 -1.97 7.63 0.65
CA MET A 114 -0.84 8.18 1.38
C MET A 114 -0.60 7.44 2.69
N LEU A 115 0.64 7.46 3.14
CA LEU A 115 0.98 7.01 4.48
C LEU A 115 0.46 8.02 5.50
N CYS A 116 -0.09 7.53 6.60
CA CYS A 116 -0.52 8.39 7.71
C CYS A 116 0.70 8.94 8.45
N ASP A 117 0.64 10.20 8.86
CA ASP A 117 1.70 10.77 9.68
C ASP A 117 1.73 10.14 11.06
N SER A 118 2.91 9.75 11.51
CA SER A 118 3.12 9.20 12.85
C SER A 118 2.88 10.24 13.95
N SER A 119 3.00 11.51 13.60
CA SER A 119 2.83 12.63 14.54
C SER A 119 1.37 12.95 14.88
N SER A 120 0.41 12.48 14.09
CA SER A 120 -1.01 12.76 14.34
C SER A 120 -1.61 12.00 15.53
N THR A 121 -0.83 11.13 16.18
CA THR A 121 -1.28 10.39 17.36
C THR A 121 -0.98 11.13 18.69
N LYS A 122 -0.36 12.32 18.61
CA LYS A 122 0.03 13.10 19.80
C LYS A 122 -0.86 14.32 20.09
N GLN A 123 -2.02 14.38 19.44
CA GLN A 123 -2.98 15.44 19.76
C GLN A 123 -4.29 14.84 20.24
N ASN A 124 -4.23 14.26 21.42
CA ASN A 124 -5.40 14.13 22.30
C ASN A 124 -4.90 13.88 23.71
#